data_84b90db68012c12bf8f00fbc9513225d
#
_entry.id   84b90db68012c12bf8f00fbc9513225d
#
_cell.length_a   1.000
_cell.length_b   1.000
_cell.length_c   1.000
_cell.angle_alpha   90.00
_cell.angle_beta   90.00
_cell.angle_gamma   90.00
#
_symmetry.space_group_name_H-M   'P 1'
#
loop_
_entity.id
_entity.type
_entity.pdbx_description
1 polymer ?
#
loop_
_entity_poly.entity_id
_entity_poly.type
_entity_poly.pdbx_seq_one_letter_code
_entity_poly.pdbx_strand_id
1 'polypeptide(L)'
;MLVHAASIGRALNGTAGALSAFGTILAPADCGPFHAMPNINQQKKRVRSAARQRLENLRYRSTAKTLAKRLEAAVAAGDKNQVEAEHRALVRWLDRSAARGALHRNTAARRKAQAARVVSDRSG
;
A
#
# COMPACT_ATOMS: atom_id res chain seq x y z
N MET A 1 -22.36 -51.32 30.10
CA MET A 1 -22.87 -51.94 28.86
C MET A 1 -22.06 -51.36 27.75
N LEU A 2 -21.12 -52.14 27.37
CA LEU A 2 -20.92 -52.87 26.11
C LEU A 2 -20.49 -51.93 24.97
N VAL A 3 -19.21 -51.92 24.64
CA VAL A 3 -18.47 -52.88 23.74
C VAL A 3 -18.63 -52.41 22.29
N HIS A 4 -17.66 -52.15 21.58
CA HIS A 4 -16.67 -52.93 20.81
C HIS A 4 -15.84 -51.93 20.00
N ALA A 5 -14.59 -51.83 20.03
CA ALA A 5 -13.53 -52.75 19.58
C ALA A 5 -13.69 -53.23 18.12
N ALA A 6 -12.74 -52.87 17.35
CA ALA A 6 -12.05 -53.63 16.29
C ALA A 6 -11.32 -52.63 15.37
N SER A 7 -10.06 -52.48 15.39
CA SER A 7 -9.01 -53.42 14.99
C SER A 7 -9.05 -53.80 13.50
N ILE A 8 -7.87 -53.82 12.96
CA ILE A 8 -7.37 -54.38 11.71
C ILE A 8 -7.01 -53.24 10.74
N GLY A 9 -5.80 -52.89 10.57
CA GLY A 9 -4.64 -53.70 10.26
C GLY A 9 -4.61 -54.10 8.79
N ARG A 10 -3.86 -53.40 7.99
CA ARG A 10 -3.10 -54.07 6.95
C ARG A 10 -2.08 -53.15 6.27
N ALA A 11 -0.87 -53.38 6.61
CA ALA A 11 0.24 -53.05 5.78
C ALA A 11 0.12 -53.79 4.44
N LEU A 12 0.30 -53.11 3.36
CA LEU A 12 0.71 -53.72 2.11
C LEU A 12 1.88 -52.91 1.54
N ASN A 13 2.98 -53.54 1.70
CA ASN A 13 4.14 -53.43 0.84
C ASN A 13 3.74 -53.48 -0.64
N GLY A 14 4.43 -52.79 -1.42
CA GLY A 14 4.45 -52.99 -2.89
C GLY A 14 4.73 -51.67 -3.56
N THR A 15 5.72 -51.47 -3.93
CA THR A 15 6.65 -51.74 -5.03
C THR A 15 7.46 -50.48 -5.27
N ALA A 16 8.74 -50.71 -5.11
CA ALA A 16 9.75 -49.90 -5.75
C ALA A 16 9.43 -49.76 -7.25
N GLY A 17 9.05 -48.58 -7.64
CA GLY A 17 8.94 -48.13 -9.00
C GLY A 17 9.91 -47.01 -9.17
N ALA A 18 11.09 -47.38 -9.62
CA ALA A 18 12.08 -46.46 -10.11
C ALA A 18 11.47 -45.57 -11.20
N LEU A 19 11.34 -44.33 -10.92
CA LEU A 19 11.30 -43.24 -11.90
C LEU A 19 12.27 -42.16 -11.46
N SER A 20 13.49 -42.54 -11.47
CA SER A 20 14.60 -41.69 -11.80
C SER A 20 14.33 -41.11 -13.18
N ALA A 21 14.19 -39.89 -13.32
CA ALA A 21 14.43 -39.02 -14.48
C ALA A 21 13.49 -37.83 -14.50
N PHE A 22 13.34 -37.18 -13.38
CA PHE A 22 13.12 -35.77 -13.49
C PHE A 22 14.43 -35.10 -13.12
N GLY A 23 15.04 -34.61 -14.18
CA GLY A 23 16.26 -33.88 -14.10
C GLY A 23 16.24 -32.98 -12.89
N THR A 24 17.17 -33.21 -12.05
CA THR A 24 17.65 -32.21 -11.12
C THR A 24 17.75 -30.92 -11.93
N ILE A 25 16.73 -30.08 -11.83
CA ILE A 25 16.91 -28.68 -12.17
C ILE A 25 17.97 -28.29 -11.16
N LEU A 26 19.19 -28.30 -11.66
CA LEU A 26 20.32 -27.72 -10.99
C LEU A 26 19.82 -26.29 -10.66
N ALA A 27 19.34 -26.10 -9.45
CA ALA A 27 19.27 -24.76 -8.91
C ALA A 27 20.66 -24.21 -9.19
N PRO A 28 20.79 -23.07 -9.83
CA PRO A 28 22.07 -22.42 -9.93
C PRO A 28 22.52 -22.20 -8.50
N ALA A 29 23.24 -23.21 -8.00
CA ALA A 29 24.05 -23.02 -6.84
C ALA A 29 24.99 -21.90 -7.24
N ASP A 30 25.08 -20.94 -6.38
CA ASP A 30 25.94 -19.81 -6.54
C ASP A 30 25.31 -18.57 -7.22
N CYS A 31 24.13 -18.17 -6.74
CA CYS A 31 24.01 -16.78 -6.46
C CYS A 31 24.91 -16.49 -5.25
N GLY A 32 26.19 -16.34 -5.50
CA GLY A 32 27.12 -15.77 -4.54
C GLY A 32 26.49 -14.56 -3.88
N PRO A 33 26.88 -14.18 -2.69
CA PRO A 33 26.23 -13.10 -1.95
C PRO A 33 26.00 -11.96 -2.92
N PHE A 34 24.74 -11.60 -3.13
CA PHE A 34 24.38 -10.47 -3.95
C PHE A 34 25.11 -9.27 -3.38
N HIS A 35 26.30 -9.11 -3.85
CA HIS A 35 27.11 -7.92 -3.62
C HIS A 35 26.56 -6.82 -4.53
N ALA A 36 25.25 -6.79 -4.63
CA ALA A 36 24.52 -5.78 -5.34
C ALA A 36 24.36 -4.54 -4.48
N MET A 37 25.43 -4.16 -3.81
CA MET A 37 25.59 -2.77 -3.44
C MET A 37 26.28 -2.11 -4.63
N PRO A 38 25.55 -1.41 -5.49
CA PRO A 38 26.19 -0.65 -6.53
C PRO A 38 27.11 0.32 -5.87
N ASN A 39 28.37 0.08 -6.05
CA ASN A 39 29.47 0.83 -5.44
C ASN A 39 29.64 2.23 -6.07
N ILE A 40 28.65 2.65 -6.85
CA ILE A 40 28.62 3.93 -7.55
C ILE A 40 28.04 4.97 -6.61
N ASN A 41 28.82 6.02 -6.34
CA ASN A 41 28.43 7.13 -5.47
C ASN A 41 27.07 7.76 -5.85
N GLN A 42 26.73 7.76 -7.14
CA GLN A 42 25.43 8.22 -7.64
C GLN A 42 24.26 7.38 -7.13
N GLN A 43 24.42 6.06 -7.01
CA GLN A 43 23.35 5.20 -6.50
C GLN A 43 23.21 5.35 -4.99
N LYS A 44 24.29 5.54 -4.25
CA LYS A 44 24.24 5.89 -2.82
C LYS A 44 23.47 7.20 -2.60
N LYS A 45 23.68 8.20 -3.47
CA LYS A 45 22.95 9.47 -3.46
C LYS A 45 21.46 9.25 -3.76
N ARG A 46 21.11 8.42 -4.76
CA ARG A 46 19.73 8.09 -5.12
C ARG A 46 18.99 7.41 -3.98
N VAL A 47 19.61 6.45 -3.28
CA VAL A 47 19.02 5.77 -2.13
C VAL A 47 18.67 6.76 -1.02
N ARG A 48 19.60 7.69 -0.70
CA ARG A 48 19.36 8.73 0.30
C ARG A 48 18.26 9.70 -0.11
N SER A 49 18.24 10.13 -1.36
CA SER A 49 17.19 11.03 -1.88
C SER A 49 15.83 10.34 -1.93
N ALA A 50 15.78 9.06 -2.33
CA ALA A 50 14.55 8.28 -2.35
C ALA A 50 13.95 8.10 -0.96
N ALA A 51 14.78 7.88 0.07
CA ALA A 51 14.31 7.80 1.46
C ALA A 51 13.66 9.11 1.92
N ARG A 52 14.29 10.26 1.66
CA ARG A 52 13.70 11.57 1.96
C ARG A 52 12.39 11.79 1.22
N GLN A 53 12.38 11.50 -0.08
CA GLN A 53 11.20 11.69 -0.92
C GLN A 53 10.02 10.79 -0.48
N ARG A 54 10.33 9.56 -0.02
CA ARG A 54 9.33 8.67 0.56
C ARG A 54 8.68 9.27 1.82
N LEU A 55 9.47 9.83 2.73
CA LEU A 55 8.96 10.48 3.94
C LEU A 55 8.13 11.73 3.62
N GLU A 56 8.60 12.56 2.70
CA GLU A 56 7.84 13.73 2.24
C GLU A 56 6.51 13.32 1.60
N ASN A 57 6.52 12.34 0.71
CA ASN A 57 5.31 11.83 0.06
C ASN A 57 4.32 11.25 1.08
N LEU A 58 4.83 10.54 2.09
CA LEU A 58 4.00 10.03 3.18
C LEU A 58 3.33 11.17 3.95
N ARG A 59 4.08 12.23 4.27
CA ARG A 59 3.55 13.43 4.93
C ARG A 59 2.45 14.09 4.11
N TYR A 60 2.66 14.28 2.81
CA TYR A 60 1.63 14.87 1.94
C TYR A 60 0.35 14.03 1.91
N ARG A 61 0.48 12.71 1.81
CA ARG A 61 -0.66 11.78 1.79
C ARG A 61 -1.41 11.72 3.11
N SER A 62 -0.70 11.71 4.23
CA SER A 62 -1.31 11.68 5.57
C SER A 62 -2.05 12.98 5.89
N THR A 63 -1.43 14.12 5.58
CA THR A 63 -2.07 15.43 5.79
C THR A 63 -3.33 15.59 4.93
N ALA A 64 -3.31 15.11 3.68
CA ALA A 64 -4.50 15.14 2.82
C ALA A 64 -5.66 14.33 3.41
N LYS A 65 -5.37 13.17 4.03
CA LYS A 65 -6.39 12.37 4.75
C LYS A 65 -6.93 13.11 5.97
N THR A 66 -6.06 13.76 6.73
CA THR A 66 -6.46 14.50 7.94
C THR A 66 -7.34 15.68 7.59
N LEU A 67 -6.99 16.46 6.54
CA LEU A 67 -7.81 17.57 6.07
C LEU A 67 -9.17 17.11 5.53
N ALA A 68 -9.23 15.97 4.84
CA ALA A 68 -10.49 15.38 4.41
C ALA A 68 -11.40 15.04 5.59
N LYS A 69 -10.86 14.40 6.63
CA LYS A 69 -11.62 14.10 7.85
C LYS A 69 -12.08 15.35 8.60
N ARG A 70 -11.25 16.40 8.62
CA ARG A 70 -11.65 17.70 9.22
C ARG A 70 -12.80 18.35 8.46
N LEU A 71 -12.76 18.28 7.12
CA LEU A 71 -13.84 18.76 6.29
C LEU A 71 -15.14 17.98 6.58
N GLU A 72 -15.08 16.65 6.66
CA GLU A 72 -16.24 15.82 7.00
C GLU A 72 -16.80 16.17 8.40
N ALA A 73 -15.93 16.39 9.39
CA ALA A 73 -16.32 16.79 10.73
C ALA A 73 -16.95 18.21 10.75
N ALA A 74 -16.39 19.16 10.00
CA ALA A 74 -16.96 20.51 9.87
C ALA A 74 -18.33 20.50 9.20
N VAL A 75 -18.49 19.65 8.17
CA VAL A 75 -19.77 19.42 7.50
C VAL A 75 -20.77 18.79 8.48
N ALA A 76 -20.35 17.86 9.34
CA ALA A 76 -21.21 17.28 10.37
C ALA A 76 -21.63 18.31 11.45
N ALA A 77 -20.74 19.23 11.82
CA ALA A 77 -21.02 20.31 12.76
C ALA A 77 -21.98 21.38 12.18
N GLY A 78 -22.04 21.52 10.84
CA GLY A 78 -22.95 22.45 10.18
C GLY A 78 -22.43 23.89 10.05
N ASP A 79 -21.20 24.17 10.43
CA ASP A 79 -20.59 25.49 10.40
C ASP A 79 -20.10 25.86 8.98
N LYS A 80 -20.88 26.61 8.24
CA LYS A 80 -20.60 27.02 6.86
C LYS A 80 -19.22 27.67 6.69
N ASN A 81 -18.84 28.55 7.60
CA ASN A 81 -17.56 29.26 7.56
C ASN A 81 -16.36 28.29 7.72
N GLN A 82 -16.49 27.33 8.63
CA GLN A 82 -15.45 26.30 8.83
C GLN A 82 -15.38 25.36 7.64
N VAL A 83 -16.50 24.93 7.09
CA VAL A 83 -16.56 24.07 5.90
C VAL A 83 -15.83 24.72 4.73
N GLU A 84 -16.09 26.00 4.46
CA GLU A 84 -15.38 26.71 3.39
C GLU A 84 -13.87 26.84 3.66
N ALA A 85 -13.49 27.15 4.89
CA ALA A 85 -12.08 27.28 5.26
C ALA A 85 -11.33 25.96 5.10
N GLU A 86 -11.90 24.84 5.60
CA GLU A 86 -11.31 23.50 5.49
C GLU A 86 -11.30 23.00 4.03
N HIS A 87 -12.36 23.29 3.27
CA HIS A 87 -12.39 22.96 1.84
C HIS A 87 -11.29 23.70 1.07
N ARG A 88 -11.13 25.01 1.28
CA ARG A 88 -10.05 25.79 0.66
C ARG A 88 -8.66 25.28 1.07
N ALA A 89 -8.48 24.93 2.34
CA ALA A 89 -7.23 24.35 2.84
C ALA A 89 -6.92 23.00 2.17
N LEU A 90 -7.91 22.13 2.06
CA LEU A 90 -7.77 20.82 1.40
C LEU A 90 -7.41 20.97 -0.08
N VAL A 91 -8.10 21.83 -0.82
CA VAL A 91 -7.83 22.09 -2.24
C VAL A 91 -6.40 22.59 -2.44
N ARG A 92 -5.97 23.62 -1.68
CA ARG A 92 -4.59 24.12 -1.73
C ARG A 92 -3.55 23.06 -1.43
N TRP A 93 -3.84 22.17 -0.46
CA TRP A 93 -2.94 21.09 -0.11
C TRP A 93 -2.83 20.03 -1.21
N LEU A 94 -3.96 19.68 -1.84
CA LEU A 94 -4.00 18.73 -2.96
C LEU A 94 -3.24 19.29 -4.18
N ASP A 95 -3.36 20.60 -4.46
CA ASP A 95 -2.60 21.24 -5.55
C ASP A 95 -1.11 21.23 -5.26
N ARG A 96 -0.72 21.58 -4.06
CA ARG A 96 0.69 21.53 -3.64
C ARG A 96 1.26 20.11 -3.70
N SER A 97 0.49 19.11 -3.28
CA SER A 97 0.92 17.71 -3.33
C SER A 97 1.04 17.18 -4.75
N ALA A 98 0.19 17.63 -5.68
CA ALA A 98 0.28 17.31 -7.10
C ALA A 98 1.49 18.00 -7.75
N ALA A 99 1.74 19.29 -7.45
CA ALA A 99 2.89 20.03 -7.94
C ALA A 99 4.23 19.42 -7.47
N ARG A 100 4.28 18.86 -6.27
CA ARG A 100 5.45 18.16 -5.72
C ARG A 100 5.60 16.72 -6.21
N GLY A 101 4.63 16.20 -6.99
CA GLY A 101 4.63 14.82 -7.46
C GLY A 101 4.32 13.77 -6.36
N ALA A 102 3.92 14.19 -5.16
CA ALA A 102 3.52 13.28 -4.09
C ALA A 102 2.19 12.57 -4.38
N LEU A 103 1.31 13.21 -5.14
CA LEU A 103 0.06 12.67 -5.67
C LEU A 103 0.00 12.87 -7.18
N HIS A 104 -0.52 11.88 -7.89
CA HIS A 104 -0.78 12.04 -9.31
C HIS A 104 -1.92 13.05 -9.54
N ARG A 105 -1.81 13.88 -10.59
CA ARG A 105 -2.79 14.92 -10.93
C ARG A 105 -4.24 14.41 -10.96
N ASN A 106 -4.47 13.24 -11.55
CA ASN A 106 -5.81 12.66 -11.64
C ASN A 106 -6.35 12.26 -10.26
N THR A 107 -5.49 11.77 -9.37
CA THR A 107 -5.86 11.45 -7.98
C THR A 107 -6.22 12.71 -7.20
N ALA A 108 -5.46 13.78 -7.38
CA ALA A 108 -5.77 15.08 -6.77
C ALA A 108 -7.10 15.63 -7.29
N ALA A 109 -7.34 15.58 -8.61
CA ALA A 109 -8.60 16.01 -9.22
C ALA A 109 -9.80 15.20 -8.68
N ARG A 110 -9.68 13.87 -8.61
CA ARG A 110 -10.74 13.02 -8.05
C ARG A 110 -11.05 13.35 -6.60
N ARG A 111 -10.03 13.60 -5.78
CA ARG A 111 -10.23 13.99 -4.36
C ARG A 111 -10.84 15.37 -4.21
N LYS A 112 -10.52 16.32 -5.08
CA LYS A 112 -11.18 17.64 -5.10
C LYS A 112 -12.66 17.50 -5.44
N ALA A 113 -12.99 16.70 -6.47
CA ALA A 113 -14.38 16.44 -6.84
C ALA A 113 -15.16 15.77 -5.70
N GLN A 114 -14.52 14.83 -5.00
CA GLN A 114 -15.11 14.18 -3.83
C GLN A 114 -15.36 15.16 -2.68
N ALA A 115 -14.41 16.05 -2.38
CA ALA A 115 -14.58 17.09 -1.38
C ALA A 115 -15.70 18.08 -1.74
N ALA A 116 -15.80 18.46 -3.02
CA ALA A 116 -16.88 19.33 -3.49
C ALA A 116 -18.27 18.68 -3.33
N ARG A 117 -18.40 17.38 -3.60
CA ARG A 117 -19.65 16.63 -3.39
C ARG A 117 -20.05 16.63 -1.93
N VAL A 118 -19.13 16.34 -1.01
CA VAL A 118 -19.40 16.36 0.44
C VAL A 118 -19.92 17.73 0.90
N VAL A 119 -19.44 18.80 0.31
CA VAL A 119 -19.93 20.15 0.61
C VAL A 119 -21.31 20.41 -0.03
N SER A 120 -21.53 19.96 -1.29
CA SER A 120 -22.79 20.19 -1.99
C SER A 120 -23.95 19.36 -1.43
N ASP A 121 -23.69 18.10 -1.06
CA ASP A 121 -24.74 17.20 -0.55
C ASP A 121 -25.39 17.71 0.76
N ARG A 122 -24.73 18.63 1.45
CA ARG A 122 -25.24 19.21 2.69
C ARG A 122 -25.76 20.65 2.55
N SER A 123 -25.50 21.29 1.41
CA SER A 123 -26.01 22.64 1.13
C SER A 123 -27.41 22.63 0.52
N GLY A 124 -27.93 21.46 0.17
CA GLY A 124 -29.31 21.21 -0.25
C GLY A 124 -30.13 20.61 0.87
#